data_d0774eeff167022d9ed2497f41c815ad
#
_entry.id   d0774eeff167022d9ed2497f41c815ad
#
_cell.length_a   1.000
_cell.length_b   1.000
_cell.length_c   1.000
_cell.angle_alpha   90.00
_cell.angle_beta   90.00
_cell.angle_gamma   90.00
#
_symmetry.space_group_name_H-M   'P 1'
#
loop_
_entity.id
_entity.type
_entity.pdbx_description
1 polymer ?
#
loop_
_entity_poly.entity_id
_entity_poly.type
_entity_poly.pdbx_seq_one_letter_code
_entity_poly.pdbx_strand_id
1 'polypeptide(L)'
;DTLTVSALIPIDSSGQKVLTQPAVVSVILRETVTLDCNIQRDDNSISWLKQVPGSPPQNILRFYYSWSAPDKYGAGFSSSRFTSKAKSNKIDYQLIISNVEASDSAVYYCYTWDDSVSAGVSQ
;
A
#
# COMPACT_ATOMS: atom_id res chain seq x y z
N ASP A 1 1.10 15.92 -18.30
CA ASP A 1 1.94 16.14 -17.12
C ASP A 1 2.21 14.86 -16.37
N THR A 2 3.31 14.83 -15.68
CA THR A 2 3.70 13.68 -14.86
C THR A 2 3.78 14.08 -13.40
N LEU A 3 3.61 13.10 -12.53
CA LEU A 3 3.86 13.27 -11.11
C LEU A 3 4.70 12.11 -10.61
N THR A 4 5.29 12.28 -9.44
CA THR A 4 6.11 11.25 -8.83
C THR A 4 5.39 10.66 -7.64
N VAL A 5 5.27 9.35 -7.62
CA VAL A 5 4.72 8.61 -6.50
C VAL A 5 5.87 7.85 -5.85
N SER A 6 6.04 8.03 -4.55
CA SER A 6 7.08 7.37 -3.79
C SER A 6 6.48 6.27 -2.93
N ALA A 7 7.16 5.14 -2.87
CA ALA A 7 6.76 4.04 -2.02
C ALA A 7 7.98 3.63 -1.20
N LEU A 8 7.88 3.74 0.11
CA LEU A 8 8.96 3.43 1.04
C LEU A 8 8.62 2.20 1.86
N ILE A 9 9.68 1.53 2.30
CA ILE A 9 9.56 0.36 3.17
C ILE A 9 9.70 0.84 4.61
N PRO A 10 8.64 0.76 5.41
CA PRO A 10 8.81 1.05 6.83
C PRO A 10 9.62 -0.04 7.49
N ILE A 11 10.60 0.34 8.29
CA ILE A 11 11.45 -0.59 9.00
C ILE A 11 11.34 -0.30 10.49
N ASP A 12 11.01 -1.33 11.25
CA ASP A 12 10.84 -1.21 12.68
C ASP A 12 11.23 -2.53 13.32
N SER A 13 12.03 -2.47 14.37
CA SER A 13 12.49 -3.67 15.05
C SER A 13 11.46 -4.29 15.99
N SER A 14 10.32 -3.67 16.20
CA SER A 14 9.35 -4.13 17.20
C SER A 14 8.24 -4.99 16.59
N GLY A 15 8.61 -6.04 15.85
CA GLY A 15 7.69 -7.01 15.32
C GLY A 15 7.22 -6.74 13.90
N GLN A 16 7.73 -5.72 13.28
CA GLN A 16 7.38 -5.37 11.91
C GLN A 16 8.12 -6.26 10.93
N LYS A 17 7.43 -6.71 9.89
CA LYS A 17 8.06 -7.45 8.80
C LYS A 17 8.76 -6.51 7.85
N VAL A 18 9.85 -6.99 7.25
CA VAL A 18 10.53 -6.25 6.19
C VAL A 18 9.74 -6.41 4.91
N LEU A 19 9.32 -5.30 4.32
CA LEU A 19 8.53 -5.27 3.09
C LEU A 19 9.37 -4.59 2.01
N THR A 20 9.25 -5.06 0.78
CA THR A 20 10.03 -4.50 -0.33
C THR A 20 9.12 -3.83 -1.35
N GLN A 21 9.48 -2.62 -1.75
CA GLN A 21 8.74 -1.81 -2.70
C GLN A 21 9.70 -0.99 -3.55
N PRO A 22 9.28 -0.57 -4.75
CA PRO A 22 10.04 0.43 -5.50
C PRO A 22 10.06 1.74 -4.71
N ALA A 23 11.20 2.42 -4.70
CA ALA A 23 11.33 3.65 -3.93
C ALA A 23 10.57 4.82 -4.56
N VAL A 24 10.60 4.94 -5.89
CA VAL A 24 9.99 6.06 -6.60
C VAL A 24 9.43 5.56 -7.93
N VAL A 25 8.22 6.01 -8.24
CA VAL A 25 7.57 5.72 -9.51
C VAL A 25 7.06 7.02 -10.10
N SER A 26 7.37 7.27 -11.36
CA SER A 26 6.83 8.42 -12.10
C SER A 26 5.65 7.96 -12.93
N VAL A 27 4.55 8.69 -12.87
CA VAL A 27 3.35 8.33 -13.62
C VAL A 27 2.79 9.56 -14.32
N ILE A 28 2.06 9.30 -15.40
CA ILE A 28 1.39 10.36 -16.17
C ILE A 28 -0.02 10.53 -15.60
N LEU A 29 -0.44 11.78 -15.43
CA LEU A 29 -1.78 12.09 -14.93
C LEU A 29 -2.85 11.35 -15.73
N ARG A 30 -3.86 10.87 -15.04
CA ARG A 30 -5.02 10.13 -15.55
C ARG A 30 -4.71 8.69 -15.96
N GLU A 31 -3.45 8.28 -15.89
CA GLU A 31 -3.09 6.88 -16.10
C GLU A 31 -3.23 6.07 -14.83
N THR A 32 -2.87 4.81 -14.91
CA THR A 32 -2.92 3.91 -13.78
C THR A 32 -1.51 3.65 -13.28
N VAL A 33 -1.32 3.72 -11.98
CA VAL A 33 -0.06 3.35 -11.36
C VAL A 33 -0.25 2.09 -10.53
N THR A 34 0.75 1.21 -10.56
CA THR A 34 0.78 0.00 -9.76
C THR A 34 2.02 0.06 -8.88
N LEU A 35 1.80 -0.07 -7.58
CA LEU A 35 2.89 -0.09 -6.59
C LEU A 35 3.00 -1.50 -6.03
N ASP A 36 4.22 -2.01 -5.94
CA ASP A 36 4.48 -3.38 -5.49
C ASP A 36 4.92 -3.41 -4.04
N CYS A 37 4.56 -4.48 -3.35
CA CYS A 37 4.98 -4.73 -1.98
C CYS A 37 5.13 -6.22 -1.78
N ASN A 38 6.33 -6.66 -1.37
CA ASN A 38 6.58 -8.05 -1.03
C ASN A 38 6.55 -8.21 0.49
N ILE A 39 5.67 -9.09 0.98
CA ILE A 39 5.50 -9.28 2.43
C ILE A 39 6.32 -10.44 2.98
N GLN A 40 7.07 -11.12 2.12
CA GLN A 40 8.00 -12.20 2.45
C GLN A 40 7.35 -13.48 2.93
N ARG A 41 6.21 -13.42 3.60
CA ARG A 41 5.49 -14.59 4.06
C ARG A 41 4.00 -14.43 3.85
N ASP A 42 3.34 -15.54 3.56
CA ASP A 42 1.90 -15.60 3.37
C ASP A 42 1.22 -15.88 4.71
N ASP A 43 1.04 -14.84 5.54
CA ASP A 43 0.45 -15.07 6.86
C ASP A 43 -0.56 -14.01 7.31
N ASN A 44 -0.65 -12.86 6.64
CA ASN A 44 -1.57 -11.83 7.11
C ASN A 44 -2.06 -10.95 5.98
N SER A 45 -3.18 -10.30 6.23
CA SER A 45 -3.67 -9.24 5.35
C SER A 45 -2.70 -8.07 5.36
N ILE A 46 -2.72 -7.29 4.29
CA ILE A 46 -1.91 -6.07 4.22
C ILE A 46 -2.81 -4.86 4.24
N SER A 47 -2.23 -3.76 4.70
CA SER A 47 -2.85 -2.45 4.64
C SER A 47 -1.95 -1.51 3.86
N TRP A 48 -2.56 -0.63 3.11
CA TRP A 48 -1.85 0.41 2.38
C TRP A 48 -2.12 1.76 3.02
N LEU A 49 -1.07 2.57 3.13
CA LEU A 49 -1.13 3.92 3.70
C LEU A 49 -0.59 4.92 2.71
N LYS A 50 -1.11 6.13 2.78
CA LYS A 50 -0.63 7.28 2.02
C LYS A 50 -0.20 8.36 2.98
N GLN A 51 0.96 8.97 2.73
CA GLN A 51 1.43 10.09 3.53
C GLN A 51 1.87 11.24 2.64
N VAL A 52 1.20 12.36 2.77
CA VAL A 52 1.61 13.62 2.17
C VAL A 52 2.63 14.26 3.12
N PRO A 53 3.74 14.82 2.61
CA PRO A 53 4.75 15.45 3.47
C PRO A 53 4.11 16.47 4.42
N GLY A 54 4.48 16.42 5.70
CA GLY A 54 3.96 17.30 6.72
C GLY A 54 2.61 16.90 7.29
N SER A 55 2.03 15.81 6.85
CA SER A 55 0.73 15.33 7.31
C SER A 55 0.84 13.92 7.87
N PRO A 56 -0.10 13.50 8.75
CA PRO A 56 -0.10 12.14 9.25
C PRO A 56 -0.47 11.15 8.15
N PRO A 57 -0.05 9.88 8.28
CA PRO A 57 -0.45 8.85 7.32
C PRO A 57 -1.96 8.67 7.29
N GLN A 58 -2.47 8.34 6.11
CA GLN A 58 -3.89 8.06 5.90
C GLN A 58 -4.05 6.60 5.48
N ASN A 59 -5.03 5.93 6.04
CA ASN A 59 -5.34 4.55 5.67
C ASN A 59 -6.05 4.55 4.31
N ILE A 60 -5.58 3.72 3.38
CA ILE A 60 -6.21 3.60 2.07
C ILE A 60 -7.18 2.45 2.07
N LEU A 61 -6.68 1.22 2.29
CA LEU A 61 -7.49 0.01 2.25
C LEU A 61 -6.73 -1.14 2.88
N ARG A 62 -7.44 -2.24 3.11
CA ARG A 62 -6.87 -3.50 3.58
C ARG A 62 -7.22 -4.60 2.58
N PHE A 63 -6.30 -5.53 2.35
CA PHE A 63 -6.52 -6.62 1.40
C PHE A 63 -5.78 -7.89 1.82
N TYR A 64 -6.34 -9.04 1.43
CA TYR A 64 -5.73 -10.34 1.60
C TYR A 64 -5.92 -11.15 0.33
N TYR A 65 -4.94 -11.97 -0.02
CA TYR A 65 -4.91 -12.64 -1.33
C TYR A 65 -6.17 -13.46 -1.64
N SER A 66 -6.82 -14.01 -0.64
CA SER A 66 -8.00 -14.84 -0.84
C SER A 66 -9.30 -14.05 -0.93
N TRP A 67 -9.26 -12.75 -0.67
CA TRP A 67 -10.46 -11.93 -0.71
C TRP A 67 -10.80 -11.53 -2.15
N SER A 68 -12.09 -11.42 -2.44
CA SER A 68 -12.54 -10.95 -3.75
C SER A 68 -12.33 -9.44 -3.94
N ALA A 69 -12.24 -8.68 -2.86
CA ALA A 69 -12.07 -7.22 -2.92
C ALA A 69 -11.46 -6.71 -1.61
N PRO A 70 -10.79 -5.55 -1.65
CA PRO A 70 -10.32 -4.91 -0.44
C PRO A 70 -11.46 -4.47 0.48
N ASP A 71 -11.15 -4.23 1.74
CA ASP A 71 -12.09 -3.66 2.71
C ASP A 71 -11.43 -2.51 3.47
N LYS A 72 -12.17 -1.96 4.43
CA LYS A 72 -11.69 -0.91 5.33
C LYS A 72 -11.10 0.29 4.60
N TYR A 73 -11.78 0.71 3.54
CA TYR A 73 -11.38 1.91 2.81
C TYR A 73 -11.40 3.11 3.73
N GLY A 74 -10.31 3.88 3.70
CA GLY A 74 -10.23 5.13 4.45
C GLY A 74 -11.05 6.24 3.80
N ALA A 75 -11.34 7.28 4.58
CA ALA A 75 -12.07 8.43 4.07
C ALA A 75 -11.31 9.08 2.91
N GLY A 76 -12.00 9.35 1.83
CA GLY A 76 -11.41 9.97 0.65
C GLY A 76 -10.81 8.99 -0.36
N PHE A 77 -10.85 7.69 -0.08
CA PHE A 77 -10.32 6.67 -1.00
C PHE A 77 -11.45 5.81 -1.51
N SER A 78 -11.82 6.00 -2.78
CA SER A 78 -12.93 5.27 -3.38
C SER A 78 -12.47 3.96 -3.99
N SER A 79 -13.33 2.96 -3.95
CA SER A 79 -13.03 1.67 -4.58
C SER A 79 -12.99 1.76 -6.10
N SER A 80 -13.51 2.84 -6.67
CA SER A 80 -13.44 3.05 -8.11
C SER A 80 -12.03 3.44 -8.58
N ARG A 81 -11.22 4.00 -7.70
CA ARG A 81 -9.86 4.43 -8.05
C ARG A 81 -8.76 3.62 -7.37
N PHE A 82 -9.05 3.01 -6.22
CA PHE A 82 -8.04 2.31 -5.42
C PHE A 82 -8.44 0.86 -5.23
N THR A 83 -7.54 -0.04 -5.60
CA THR A 83 -7.74 -1.45 -5.34
C THR A 83 -6.39 -2.10 -5.07
N SER A 84 -6.42 -3.33 -4.58
CA SER A 84 -5.19 -4.10 -4.35
C SER A 84 -5.38 -5.50 -4.89
N LYS A 85 -4.28 -6.10 -5.31
CA LYS A 85 -4.24 -7.47 -5.80
C LYS A 85 -3.03 -8.18 -5.22
N ALA A 86 -3.05 -9.50 -5.29
CA ALA A 86 -1.92 -10.32 -4.89
C ALA A 86 -1.59 -11.28 -6.03
N LYS A 87 -0.30 -11.58 -6.19
CA LYS A 87 0.13 -12.58 -7.16
C LYS A 87 -0.10 -13.99 -6.60
N SER A 88 0.05 -14.98 -7.46
CA SER A 88 -0.20 -16.37 -7.10
C SER A 88 0.74 -16.89 -6.01
N ASN A 89 1.89 -16.25 -5.82
CA ASN A 89 2.82 -16.61 -4.73
C ASN A 89 2.32 -16.18 -3.35
N LYS A 90 1.24 -15.37 -3.28
CA LYS A 90 0.58 -14.91 -2.05
C LYS A 90 1.43 -13.98 -1.19
N ILE A 91 2.57 -13.52 -1.67
CA ILE A 91 3.45 -12.63 -0.94
C ILE A 91 3.75 -11.34 -1.70
N ASP A 92 3.50 -11.30 -3.00
CA ASP A 92 3.65 -10.09 -3.80
C ASP A 92 2.30 -9.43 -3.97
N TYR A 93 2.13 -8.28 -3.33
CA TYR A 93 0.92 -7.50 -3.35
C TYR A 93 1.11 -6.24 -4.18
N GLN A 94 0.02 -5.72 -4.70
CA GLN A 94 0.03 -4.53 -5.51
C GLN A 94 -1.08 -3.59 -5.07
N LEU A 95 -0.77 -2.29 -4.99
CA LEU A 95 -1.76 -1.24 -4.89
C LEU A 95 -1.93 -0.65 -6.29
N ILE A 96 -3.16 -0.57 -6.75
CA ILE A 96 -3.48 -0.05 -8.08
C ILE A 96 -4.29 1.23 -7.90
N ILE A 97 -3.76 2.33 -8.42
CA ILE A 97 -4.43 3.63 -8.38
C ILE A 97 -4.76 4.00 -9.82
N SER A 98 -6.04 4.10 -10.10
CA SER A 98 -6.53 4.42 -11.44
C SER A 98 -6.80 5.91 -11.56
N ASN A 99 -6.73 6.42 -12.79
CA ASN A 99 -7.04 7.81 -13.09
C ASN A 99 -6.28 8.76 -12.16
N VAL A 100 -4.96 8.66 -12.16
CA VAL A 100 -4.09 9.34 -11.23
C VAL A 100 -4.27 10.85 -11.31
N GLU A 101 -4.35 11.49 -10.14
CA GLU A 101 -4.50 12.92 -9.97
C GLU A 101 -3.26 13.52 -9.31
N ALA A 102 -3.09 14.83 -9.41
CA ALA A 102 -1.96 15.50 -8.80
C ALA A 102 -1.91 15.27 -7.28
N SER A 103 -3.06 15.18 -6.63
CA SER A 103 -3.15 14.93 -5.19
C SER A 103 -2.70 13.53 -4.79
N ASP A 104 -2.50 12.63 -5.75
CA ASP A 104 -1.97 11.29 -5.45
C ASP A 104 -0.45 11.30 -5.27
N SER A 105 0.21 12.41 -5.53
CA SER A 105 1.65 12.54 -5.30
C SER A 105 1.92 12.49 -3.79
N ALA A 106 2.55 11.41 -3.33
CA ALA A 106 2.73 11.16 -1.91
C ALA A 106 3.68 9.99 -1.72
N VAL A 107 3.98 9.67 -0.47
CA VAL A 107 4.68 8.45 -0.11
C VAL A 107 3.64 7.40 0.26
N TYR A 108 3.79 6.22 -0.27
CA TYR A 108 2.88 5.11 -0.01
C TYR A 108 3.61 4.01 0.74
N TYR A 109 2.92 3.43 1.72
CA TYR A 109 3.45 2.36 2.56
C TYR A 109 2.52 1.16 2.52
N CYS A 110 3.08 -0.04 2.65
CA CYS A 110 2.29 -1.21 2.97
C CYS A 110 2.80 -1.81 4.27
N TYR A 111 1.91 -2.45 5.02
CA TYR A 111 2.29 -3.14 6.25
C TYR A 111 1.34 -4.30 6.51
N THR A 112 1.79 -5.22 7.37
CA THR A 112 0.97 -6.35 7.78
C THR A 112 0.82 -6.37 9.29
N TRP A 113 -0.23 -7.04 9.76
CA TRP A 113 -0.35 -7.42 11.15
C TRP A 113 0.41 -8.72 11.37
N ASP A 114 1.06 -8.82 12.50
CA ASP A 114 1.74 -10.04 12.92
C ASP A 114 1.06 -10.54 14.19
N ASP A 115 0.40 -11.68 14.10
CA ASP A 115 -0.37 -12.22 15.23
C ASP A 115 0.51 -12.62 16.41
N SER A 116 1.82 -12.76 16.21
CA SER A 116 2.74 -13.00 17.32
C SER A 116 3.02 -11.74 18.13
N VAL A 117 2.56 -10.58 17.63
CA VAL A 117 2.71 -9.28 18.29
C VAL A 117 1.32 -8.67 18.39
N SER A 118 0.96 -8.10 19.53
CA SER A 118 -0.38 -7.59 19.74
C SER A 118 -0.67 -6.27 19.01
N ALA A 119 0.33 -5.65 18.41
CA ALA A 119 0.18 -4.39 17.68
C ALA A 119 0.35 -4.60 16.19
N GLY A 120 -0.13 -3.66 15.39
CA GLY A 120 0.06 -3.70 13.96
C GLY A 120 1.54 -3.54 13.60
N VAL A 121 1.94 -4.15 12.47
CA VAL A 121 3.32 -4.11 11.98
C VAL A 121 3.40 -2.96 11.00
N SER A 122 3.73 -1.77 11.50
CA SER A 122 3.78 -0.55 10.66
C SER A 122 4.66 0.51 11.30
N GLN A 123 4.82 1.56 10.59
CA GLN A 123 5.49 2.76 11.06
C GLN A 123 4.52 3.81 11.44
#